data_13bd1cfd0987c6f7f0ac6c45f854c9ef
#
_entry.id   13bd1cfd0987c6f7f0ac6c45f854c9ef
#
_cell.length_a   1.000
_cell.length_b   1.000
_cell.length_c   1.000
_cell.angle_alpha   90.00
_cell.angle_beta   90.00
_cell.angle_gamma   90.00
#
_symmetry.space_group_name_H-M   'P 1'
#
loop_
_entity.id
_entity.type
_entity.pdbx_description
1 polymer ?
#
loop_
_entity_poly.entity_id
_entity_poly.type
_entity_poly.pdbx_seq_one_letter_code
_entity_poly.pdbx_strand_id
1 'polypeptide(L)'
;GGLGSSPQVRGKRNVDPFRFTSKHRAEKEADLVSQLGKGAHRGDGRPERLIVVGTQVIEQSLDLDFDVMVTDFAPVDLVLQRLGRLHRHERDDSERPSEYRSPICYVRGVEIFGSEAQVPEFPKGSRSVYEPAILLSSYAQLLPYLDGKALRIPADMSELVQKAYEDTPKYPDAWNDAYQEAREEFNKNWETAERRAQSYLLKHPGAQTQTVMADVMNNYINAKNGTLSEDQIGEARVRDSDASLEVIAIVVERDGDGYIDRYRTIPSATRKNQDIDWHNAKDPEEPTKPLAFELLASAIRLPYQYSDSPKNRVNGQLRFDAAIEELEDERIDSWQKSFMLAGELILPFELQDSGFYEVKLVDYLLRYSPELGLEAIQISDD
;
A
#
# COMPACT_ATOMS: atom_id res chain seq x y z
N GLY A 1 -16.61 -39.62 -26.98
CA GLY A 1 -16.22 -39.18 -25.66
C GLY A 1 -15.09 -38.16 -25.76
N GLY A 2 -15.40 -36.89 -25.92
CA GLY A 2 -14.42 -35.82 -25.88
C GLY A 2 -14.27 -35.38 -24.44
N LEU A 3 -13.09 -35.56 -23.86
CA LEU A 3 -12.70 -34.91 -22.62
C LEU A 3 -12.55 -33.41 -22.91
N GLY A 4 -13.53 -32.62 -22.50
CA GLY A 4 -13.47 -31.18 -22.54
C GLY A 4 -12.27 -30.70 -21.76
N SER A 5 -11.36 -29.98 -22.39
CA SER A 5 -10.27 -29.26 -21.75
C SER A 5 -10.86 -28.32 -20.72
N SER A 6 -10.51 -28.53 -19.47
CA SER A 6 -10.84 -27.59 -18.39
C SER A 6 -10.40 -26.18 -18.78
N PRO A 7 -11.25 -25.16 -18.70
CA PRO A 7 -10.89 -23.81 -19.06
C PRO A 7 -9.75 -23.36 -18.14
N GLN A 8 -8.60 -23.05 -18.74
CA GLN A 8 -7.48 -22.47 -18.00
C GLN A 8 -7.93 -21.15 -17.39
N VAL A 9 -7.95 -21.09 -16.06
CA VAL A 9 -8.09 -19.84 -15.31
C VAL A 9 -6.86 -18.99 -15.65
N ARG A 10 -7.01 -17.98 -16.49
CA ARG A 10 -5.95 -17.01 -16.72
C ARG A 10 -5.71 -16.26 -15.41
N GLY A 11 -4.59 -16.54 -14.84
CA GLY A 11 -3.81 -15.98 -13.78
C GLY A 11 -4.50 -15.12 -12.70
N LYS A 12 -4.31 -15.56 -11.44
CA LYS A 12 -4.47 -14.70 -10.27
C LYS A 12 -3.47 -13.53 -10.40
N ARG A 13 -3.96 -12.29 -10.47
CA ARG A 13 -3.12 -11.09 -10.48
C ARG A 13 -3.16 -10.45 -9.11
N ASN A 14 -2.01 -10.34 -8.48
CA ASN A 14 -1.86 -9.60 -7.23
C ASN A 14 -1.52 -8.14 -7.57
N VAL A 15 -2.26 -7.20 -7.01
CA VAL A 15 -2.07 -5.75 -7.18
C VAL A 15 -1.91 -5.14 -5.79
N ASP A 16 -0.82 -5.51 -5.12
CA ASP A 16 -0.41 -4.84 -3.88
C ASP A 16 0.64 -3.78 -4.24
N PRO A 17 0.34 -2.47 -4.09
CA PRO A 17 1.23 -1.40 -4.56
C PRO A 17 2.56 -1.38 -3.83
N PHE A 18 2.58 -1.86 -2.58
CA PHE A 18 3.78 -1.81 -1.74
C PHE A 18 4.78 -2.92 -2.04
N ARG A 19 4.40 -3.90 -2.88
CA ARG A 19 5.24 -5.05 -3.22
C ARG A 19 5.94 -4.93 -4.57
N PHE A 20 5.66 -3.87 -5.33
CA PHE A 20 6.22 -3.68 -6.67
C PHE A 20 7.00 -2.38 -6.76
N THR A 21 8.03 -2.35 -7.62
CA THR A 21 8.65 -1.09 -8.01
C THR A 21 7.62 -0.16 -8.63
N SER A 22 7.82 1.14 -8.55
CA SER A 22 6.90 2.14 -9.12
C SER A 22 6.62 1.88 -10.61
N LYS A 23 7.65 1.48 -11.38
CA LYS A 23 7.53 1.11 -12.79
C LYS A 23 6.62 -0.11 -13.01
N HIS A 24 6.90 -1.22 -12.30
CA HIS A 24 6.12 -2.45 -12.45
C HIS A 24 4.68 -2.29 -11.97
N ARG A 25 4.46 -1.47 -10.94
CA ARG A 25 3.13 -1.11 -10.50
C ARG A 25 2.36 -0.38 -11.60
N ALA A 26 2.94 0.68 -12.17
CA ALA A 26 2.32 1.45 -13.25
C ALA A 26 1.99 0.58 -14.48
N GLU A 27 2.88 -0.35 -14.85
CA GLU A 27 2.63 -1.30 -15.93
C GLU A 27 1.46 -2.26 -15.63
N LYS A 28 1.37 -2.78 -14.40
CA LYS A 28 0.26 -3.65 -13.97
C LYS A 28 -1.08 -2.90 -13.93
N GLU A 29 -1.07 -1.67 -13.44
CA GLU A 29 -2.24 -0.79 -13.41
C GLU A 29 -2.73 -0.49 -14.84
N ALA A 30 -1.83 -0.12 -15.75
CA ALA A 30 -2.16 0.12 -17.15
C ALA A 30 -2.72 -1.13 -17.85
N ASP A 31 -2.14 -2.30 -17.58
CA ASP A 31 -2.62 -3.56 -18.11
C ASP A 31 -4.02 -3.91 -17.58
N LEU A 32 -4.29 -3.71 -16.29
CA LEU A 32 -5.63 -3.90 -15.73
C LEU A 32 -6.66 -2.93 -16.33
N VAL A 33 -6.32 -1.67 -16.49
CA VAL A 33 -7.20 -0.67 -17.12
C VAL A 33 -7.47 -1.04 -18.59
N SER A 34 -6.47 -1.56 -19.30
CA SER A 34 -6.66 -2.02 -20.69
C SER A 34 -7.64 -3.20 -20.80
N GLN A 35 -7.73 -4.05 -19.77
CA GLN A 35 -8.56 -5.27 -19.75
C GLN A 35 -9.93 -5.07 -19.08
N LEU A 36 -10.04 -4.18 -18.12
CA LEU A 36 -11.23 -3.99 -17.28
C LEU A 36 -11.80 -2.57 -17.34
N GLY A 37 -11.16 -1.67 -18.06
CA GLY A 37 -11.64 -0.30 -18.24
C GLY A 37 -12.82 -0.17 -19.19
N LYS A 38 -13.29 1.05 -19.38
CA LYS A 38 -14.47 1.39 -20.20
C LYS A 38 -14.37 0.87 -21.64
N GLY A 39 -13.18 0.90 -22.24
CA GLY A 39 -12.94 0.49 -23.65
C GLY A 39 -12.76 -1.00 -23.87
N ALA A 40 -12.70 -1.82 -22.81
CA ALA A 40 -12.52 -3.27 -22.93
C ALA A 40 -13.87 -3.98 -23.04
N HIS A 41 -14.14 -4.63 -24.17
CA HIS A 41 -15.38 -5.33 -24.46
C HIS A 41 -15.17 -6.84 -24.56
N ARG A 42 -16.22 -7.61 -24.31
CA ARG A 42 -16.19 -9.07 -24.44
C ARG A 42 -15.87 -9.45 -25.89
N GLY A 43 -14.80 -10.24 -26.08
CA GLY A 43 -14.27 -10.57 -27.40
C GLY A 43 -13.31 -9.54 -28.00
N ASP A 44 -13.19 -8.37 -27.34
CA ASP A 44 -12.26 -7.32 -27.73
C ASP A 44 -11.59 -6.71 -26.45
N GLY A 45 -10.45 -7.25 -26.06
CA GLY A 45 -9.64 -6.79 -24.94
C GLY A 45 -10.07 -7.32 -23.57
N ARG A 46 -11.37 -7.45 -23.26
CA ARG A 46 -11.86 -7.95 -21.98
C ARG A 46 -11.73 -9.47 -21.90
N PRO A 47 -11.01 -10.04 -20.91
CA PRO A 47 -10.87 -11.47 -20.75
C PRO A 47 -12.18 -12.14 -20.34
N GLU A 48 -12.43 -13.37 -20.76
CA GLU A 48 -13.61 -14.15 -20.33
C GLU A 48 -13.60 -14.44 -18.83
N ARG A 49 -12.43 -14.64 -18.25
CA ARG A 49 -12.23 -14.88 -16.82
C ARG A 49 -10.93 -14.23 -16.36
N LEU A 50 -11.04 -13.38 -15.36
CA LEU A 50 -9.90 -12.76 -14.68
C LEU A 50 -10.23 -12.63 -13.18
N ILE A 51 -9.31 -13.09 -12.35
CA ILE A 51 -9.37 -12.86 -10.90
C ILE A 51 -8.32 -11.82 -10.55
N VAL A 52 -8.78 -10.70 -10.02
CA VAL A 52 -7.91 -9.64 -9.48
C VAL A 52 -7.96 -9.72 -7.97
N VAL A 53 -6.79 -9.80 -7.34
CA VAL A 53 -6.65 -9.71 -5.89
C VAL A 53 -5.87 -8.44 -5.62
N GLY A 54 -6.45 -7.52 -4.90
CA GLY A 54 -5.83 -6.23 -4.60
C GLY A 54 -6.18 -5.76 -3.20
N THR A 55 -5.36 -4.87 -2.70
CA THR A 55 -5.56 -4.14 -1.44
C THR A 55 -6.23 -2.79 -1.73
N GLN A 56 -5.95 -1.78 -0.95
CA GLN A 56 -6.48 -0.40 -1.07
C GLN A 56 -6.26 0.26 -2.45
N VAL A 57 -5.36 -0.26 -3.30
CA VAL A 57 -5.13 0.26 -4.66
C VAL A 57 -6.39 0.23 -5.51
N ILE A 58 -7.24 -0.79 -5.31
CA ILE A 58 -8.50 -0.91 -6.06
C ILE A 58 -9.49 0.20 -5.67
N GLU A 59 -9.35 0.78 -4.49
CA GLU A 59 -10.22 1.85 -3.99
C GLU A 59 -10.01 3.17 -4.74
N GLN A 60 -8.77 3.46 -5.12
CA GLN A 60 -8.37 4.76 -5.66
C GLN A 60 -7.83 4.65 -7.09
N SER A 61 -8.02 5.68 -7.87
CA SER A 61 -7.35 6.00 -9.14
C SER A 61 -7.62 5.09 -10.35
N LEU A 62 -8.02 3.83 -10.21
CA LEU A 62 -8.18 2.93 -11.34
C LEU A 62 -9.63 2.91 -11.86
N ASP A 63 -9.78 3.10 -13.17
CA ASP A 63 -11.08 3.00 -13.84
C ASP A 63 -11.35 1.54 -14.26
N LEU A 64 -11.74 0.71 -13.27
CA LEU A 64 -11.99 -0.70 -13.41
C LEU A 64 -13.49 -1.01 -13.30
N ASP A 65 -13.94 -2.03 -14.03
CA ASP A 65 -15.32 -2.49 -14.07
C ASP A 65 -15.38 -4.00 -13.84
N PHE A 66 -15.74 -4.41 -12.63
CA PHE A 66 -15.86 -5.80 -12.22
C PHE A 66 -17.30 -6.32 -12.40
N ASP A 67 -17.46 -7.61 -12.74
CA ASP A 67 -18.77 -8.26 -12.83
C ASP A 67 -19.27 -8.72 -11.46
N VAL A 68 -18.37 -9.15 -10.57
CA VAL A 68 -18.63 -9.61 -9.21
C VAL A 68 -17.49 -9.19 -8.30
N MET A 69 -17.79 -8.93 -7.05
CA MET A 69 -16.79 -8.54 -6.05
C MET A 69 -16.90 -9.36 -4.78
N VAL A 70 -15.75 -9.67 -4.19
CA VAL A 70 -15.63 -10.15 -2.81
C VAL A 70 -14.75 -9.16 -2.08
N THR A 71 -15.20 -8.59 -0.97
CA THR A 71 -14.43 -7.61 -0.20
C THR A 71 -14.41 -7.94 1.28
N ASP A 72 -13.32 -7.64 1.95
CA ASP A 72 -13.30 -7.63 3.40
C ASP A 72 -14.05 -6.39 3.91
N PHE A 73 -14.70 -6.54 5.07
CA PHE A 73 -15.38 -5.42 5.71
C PHE A 73 -14.38 -4.34 6.13
N ALA A 74 -14.80 -3.09 5.96
CA ALA A 74 -14.02 -1.89 6.23
C ALA A 74 -14.98 -0.73 6.58
N PRO A 75 -14.50 0.44 7.00
CA PRO A 75 -15.32 1.64 7.08
C PRO A 75 -16.18 1.86 5.84
N VAL A 76 -17.39 2.37 6.04
CA VAL A 76 -18.43 2.41 5.00
C VAL A 76 -17.99 3.15 3.74
N ASP A 77 -17.23 4.22 3.89
CA ASP A 77 -16.69 5.02 2.78
C ASP A 77 -15.75 4.19 1.89
N LEU A 78 -14.91 3.34 2.48
CA LEU A 78 -14.01 2.44 1.75
C LEU A 78 -14.79 1.32 1.06
N VAL A 79 -15.77 0.73 1.74
CA VAL A 79 -16.67 -0.27 1.12
C VAL A 79 -17.37 0.34 -0.10
N LEU A 80 -17.91 1.54 0.03
CA LEU A 80 -18.60 2.25 -1.06
C LEU A 80 -17.65 2.60 -2.22
N GLN A 81 -16.41 2.99 -1.93
CA GLN A 81 -15.39 3.22 -2.97
C GLN A 81 -15.09 1.95 -3.77
N ARG A 82 -14.98 0.80 -3.09
CA ARG A 82 -14.81 -0.51 -3.74
C ARG A 82 -16.02 -0.88 -4.57
N LEU A 83 -17.23 -0.73 -4.03
CA LEU A 83 -18.48 -0.99 -4.75
C LEU A 83 -18.64 -0.10 -5.98
N GLY A 84 -18.08 1.10 -5.98
CA GLY A 84 -17.99 1.97 -7.15
C GLY A 84 -17.17 1.41 -8.32
N ARG A 85 -16.52 0.26 -8.15
CA ARG A 85 -15.82 -0.50 -9.22
C ARG A 85 -16.62 -1.71 -9.73
N LEU A 86 -17.77 -1.99 -9.12
CA LEU A 86 -18.67 -3.07 -9.49
C LEU A 86 -19.71 -2.50 -10.45
N HIS A 87 -19.83 -3.06 -11.65
CA HIS A 87 -20.69 -2.56 -12.72
C HIS A 87 -20.57 -1.03 -12.95
N ARG A 88 -19.31 -0.56 -12.95
CA ARG A 88 -19.00 0.87 -13.07
C ARG A 88 -19.43 1.47 -14.40
N HIS A 89 -19.33 0.71 -15.47
CA HIS A 89 -19.69 1.13 -16.82
C HIS A 89 -20.98 0.47 -17.28
N GLU A 90 -21.79 1.21 -18.01
CA GLU A 90 -22.93 0.65 -18.72
C GLU A 90 -22.45 -0.33 -19.77
N ARG A 91 -22.95 -1.56 -19.71
CA ARG A 91 -22.66 -2.65 -20.65
C ARG A 91 -23.94 -3.39 -20.97
N ASP A 92 -23.99 -3.90 -22.20
CA ASP A 92 -25.09 -4.77 -22.60
C ASP A 92 -25.08 -6.08 -21.79
N ASP A 93 -26.26 -6.66 -21.57
CA ASP A 93 -26.42 -7.94 -20.87
C ASP A 93 -25.58 -9.08 -21.44
N SER A 94 -25.26 -9.03 -22.75
CA SER A 94 -24.41 -10.00 -23.44
C SER A 94 -22.93 -9.90 -23.07
N GLU A 95 -22.50 -8.76 -22.54
CA GLU A 95 -21.13 -8.53 -22.12
C GLU A 95 -20.83 -9.01 -20.70
N ARG A 96 -21.87 -9.34 -19.92
CA ARG A 96 -21.74 -9.85 -18.55
C ARG A 96 -22.15 -11.32 -18.48
N PRO A 97 -21.53 -12.10 -17.57
CA PRO A 97 -22.00 -13.47 -17.28
C PRO A 97 -23.46 -13.45 -16.83
N SER A 98 -24.24 -14.47 -17.22
CA SER A 98 -25.69 -14.56 -16.93
C SER A 98 -26.02 -14.45 -15.44
N GLU A 99 -25.13 -15.00 -14.59
CA GLU A 99 -25.25 -15.02 -13.14
C GLU A 99 -24.96 -13.66 -12.49
N TYR A 100 -24.28 -12.75 -13.22
CA TYR A 100 -23.81 -11.46 -12.74
C TYR A 100 -24.31 -10.29 -13.59
N ARG A 101 -25.50 -10.41 -14.18
CA ARG A 101 -26.17 -9.28 -14.86
C ARG A 101 -26.62 -8.20 -13.89
N SER A 102 -26.85 -8.55 -12.63
CA SER A 102 -27.01 -7.62 -11.52
C SER A 102 -25.74 -7.57 -10.69
N PRO A 103 -25.33 -6.38 -10.22
CA PRO A 103 -24.12 -6.25 -9.40
C PRO A 103 -24.29 -6.97 -8.06
N ILE A 104 -23.36 -7.87 -7.74
CA ILE A 104 -23.33 -8.64 -6.49
C ILE A 104 -21.98 -8.45 -5.83
N CYS A 105 -21.99 -8.03 -4.57
CA CYS A 105 -20.81 -7.98 -3.72
C CYS A 105 -20.97 -8.90 -2.52
N TYR A 106 -20.01 -9.77 -2.31
CA TYR A 106 -19.91 -10.60 -1.11
C TYR A 106 -18.98 -9.94 -0.10
N VAL A 107 -19.51 -9.65 1.09
CA VAL A 107 -18.73 -9.07 2.18
C VAL A 107 -18.24 -10.19 3.09
N ARG A 108 -16.96 -10.17 3.43
CA ARG A 108 -16.29 -11.10 4.34
C ARG A 108 -15.47 -10.30 5.37
N GLY A 109 -14.62 -10.95 6.16
CA GLY A 109 -13.77 -10.28 7.14
C GLY A 109 -14.55 -9.84 8.39
N VAL A 110 -15.60 -10.59 8.73
CA VAL A 110 -16.35 -10.50 9.96
C VAL A 110 -16.34 -11.89 10.60
N GLU A 111 -15.85 -12.03 11.82
CA GLU A 111 -15.75 -13.33 12.51
C GLU A 111 -17.11 -13.76 13.02
N ILE A 112 -17.87 -12.81 13.61
CA ILE A 112 -19.26 -12.99 14.02
C ILE A 112 -20.10 -11.93 13.33
N PHE A 113 -21.04 -12.36 12.50
CA PHE A 113 -21.97 -11.45 11.84
C PHE A 113 -22.94 -10.86 12.86
N GLY A 114 -23.00 -9.52 12.89
CA GLY A 114 -23.91 -8.79 13.76
C GLY A 114 -25.36 -8.88 13.29
N SER A 115 -26.26 -8.67 14.24
CA SER A 115 -27.69 -8.51 14.03
C SER A 115 -28.20 -7.44 15.01
N GLU A 116 -29.51 -7.16 15.01
CA GLU A 116 -30.08 -6.25 16.00
C GLU A 116 -29.81 -6.70 17.45
N ALA A 117 -29.66 -8.02 17.69
CA ALA A 117 -29.42 -8.60 19.02
C ALA A 117 -27.97 -9.03 19.28
N GLN A 118 -27.10 -8.99 18.26
CA GLN A 118 -25.74 -9.50 18.37
C GLN A 118 -24.72 -8.53 17.82
N VAL A 119 -23.70 -8.20 18.62
CA VAL A 119 -22.58 -7.35 18.22
C VAL A 119 -21.73 -8.07 17.18
N PRO A 120 -21.33 -7.41 16.06
CA PRO A 120 -20.39 -8.01 15.12
C PRO A 120 -18.99 -8.07 15.72
N GLU A 121 -18.25 -9.13 15.39
CA GLU A 121 -16.84 -9.26 15.75
C GLU A 121 -15.95 -9.17 14.50
N PHE A 122 -14.92 -8.34 14.58
CA PHE A 122 -13.97 -8.10 13.49
C PHE A 122 -12.62 -8.74 13.79
N PRO A 123 -11.93 -9.30 12.78
CA PRO A 123 -10.60 -9.85 12.91
C PRO A 123 -9.61 -8.86 13.51
N LYS A 124 -8.62 -9.36 14.25
CA LYS A 124 -7.57 -8.55 14.84
C LYS A 124 -6.87 -7.65 13.78
N GLY A 125 -6.65 -8.19 12.56
CA GLY A 125 -6.07 -7.43 11.45
C GLY A 125 -6.90 -6.21 11.07
N SER A 126 -8.22 -6.35 10.98
CA SER A 126 -9.12 -5.22 10.68
C SER A 126 -9.11 -4.17 11.79
N ARG A 127 -9.12 -4.61 13.05
CA ARG A 127 -9.07 -3.72 14.23
C ARG A 127 -7.73 -3.03 14.43
N SER A 128 -6.65 -3.54 13.84
CA SER A 128 -5.34 -2.87 13.87
C SER A 128 -5.18 -1.81 12.78
N VAL A 129 -6.05 -1.82 11.78
CA VAL A 129 -6.01 -0.86 10.65
C VAL A 129 -7.11 0.19 10.78
N TYR A 130 -8.28 -0.21 11.28
CA TYR A 130 -9.46 0.64 11.38
C TYR A 130 -9.94 0.75 12.82
N GLU A 131 -10.32 1.95 13.22
CA GLU A 131 -10.87 2.22 14.54
C GLU A 131 -12.15 1.40 14.79
N PRO A 132 -12.23 0.62 15.91
CA PRO A 132 -13.36 -0.25 16.19
C PRO A 132 -14.72 0.47 16.22
N ALA A 133 -14.77 1.69 16.74
CA ALA A 133 -16.00 2.50 16.78
C ALA A 133 -16.53 2.79 15.36
N ILE A 134 -15.63 3.09 14.42
CA ILE A 134 -16.00 3.34 13.02
C ILE A 134 -16.43 2.05 12.31
N LEU A 135 -15.79 0.92 12.62
CA LEU A 135 -16.22 -0.38 12.10
C LEU A 135 -17.64 -0.73 12.58
N LEU A 136 -17.94 -0.55 13.88
CA LEU A 136 -19.26 -0.81 14.45
C LEU A 136 -20.34 0.12 13.85
N SER A 137 -20.09 1.42 13.79
CA SER A 137 -21.05 2.38 13.20
C SER A 137 -21.29 2.10 11.72
N SER A 138 -20.22 1.80 10.96
CA SER A 138 -20.31 1.43 9.54
C SER A 138 -21.11 0.16 9.33
N TYR A 139 -20.91 -0.86 10.18
CA TYR A 139 -21.65 -2.11 10.09
C TYR A 139 -23.14 -1.89 10.38
N ALA A 140 -23.49 -1.08 11.39
CA ALA A 140 -24.88 -0.74 11.70
C ALA A 140 -25.59 -0.08 10.50
N GLN A 141 -24.92 0.84 9.79
CA GLN A 141 -25.49 1.49 8.61
C GLN A 141 -25.65 0.53 7.43
N LEU A 142 -24.76 -0.46 7.29
CA LEU A 142 -24.79 -1.44 6.21
C LEU A 142 -25.68 -2.66 6.51
N LEU A 143 -26.08 -2.87 7.76
CA LEU A 143 -26.86 -4.05 8.18
C LEU A 143 -28.09 -4.32 7.31
N PRO A 144 -28.96 -3.32 6.98
CA PRO A 144 -30.11 -3.57 6.12
C PRO A 144 -29.75 -4.05 4.70
N TYR A 145 -28.58 -3.67 4.20
CA TYR A 145 -28.10 -4.04 2.88
C TYR A 145 -27.44 -5.43 2.89
N LEU A 146 -26.84 -5.81 4.00
CA LEU A 146 -26.34 -7.18 4.22
C LEU A 146 -27.49 -8.19 4.31
N ASP A 147 -28.68 -7.75 4.76
CA ASP A 147 -29.90 -8.54 4.82
C ASP A 147 -30.70 -8.53 3.48
N GLY A 148 -30.12 -8.02 2.42
CA GLY A 148 -30.66 -8.10 1.05
C GLY A 148 -31.39 -6.86 0.53
N LYS A 149 -31.40 -5.74 1.25
CA LYS A 149 -31.83 -4.47 0.68
C LYS A 149 -30.88 -4.04 -0.42
N ALA A 150 -31.40 -3.58 -1.55
CA ALA A 150 -30.57 -3.08 -2.64
C ALA A 150 -29.92 -1.73 -2.27
N LEU A 151 -28.62 -1.63 -2.48
CA LEU A 151 -27.83 -0.40 -2.33
C LEU A 151 -27.75 0.35 -3.65
N ARG A 152 -28.13 1.62 -3.67
CA ARG A 152 -28.10 2.45 -4.88
C ARG A 152 -26.88 3.37 -4.86
N ILE A 153 -25.97 3.16 -5.77
CA ILE A 153 -24.77 3.99 -5.96
C ILE A 153 -24.99 4.90 -7.16
N PRO A 154 -24.81 6.22 -7.06
CA PRO A 154 -24.30 6.98 -5.90
C PRO A 154 -25.36 7.45 -4.91
N ALA A 155 -26.64 7.20 -5.12
CA ALA A 155 -27.75 7.87 -4.42
C ALA A 155 -27.71 7.71 -2.88
N ASP A 156 -27.34 6.52 -2.38
CA ASP A 156 -27.35 6.22 -0.95
C ASP A 156 -25.99 6.53 -0.26
N MET A 157 -24.93 6.88 -1.03
CA MET A 157 -23.56 7.01 -0.52
C MET A 157 -23.41 8.10 0.53
N SER A 158 -23.87 9.32 0.23
CA SER A 158 -23.68 10.48 1.10
C SER A 158 -24.35 10.27 2.46
N GLU A 159 -25.58 9.74 2.45
CA GLU A 159 -26.35 9.49 3.66
C GLU A 159 -25.68 8.43 4.54
N LEU A 160 -25.20 7.34 3.94
CA LEU A 160 -24.51 6.26 4.67
C LEU A 160 -23.22 6.74 5.32
N VAL A 161 -22.40 7.49 4.59
CA VAL A 161 -21.16 8.04 5.12
C VAL A 161 -21.46 9.01 6.26
N GLN A 162 -22.37 9.96 6.07
CA GLN A 162 -22.73 10.93 7.11
C GLN A 162 -23.19 10.23 8.40
N LYS A 163 -24.10 9.25 8.28
CA LYS A 163 -24.64 8.51 9.44
C LYS A 163 -23.59 7.65 10.16
N ALA A 164 -22.62 7.11 9.44
CA ALA A 164 -21.57 6.31 10.06
C ALA A 164 -20.53 7.14 10.83
N TYR A 165 -20.30 8.39 10.38
CA TYR A 165 -19.31 9.30 10.95
C TYR A 165 -19.88 10.42 11.80
N GLU A 166 -21.22 10.44 12.04
CA GLU A 166 -21.81 11.42 12.97
C GLU A 166 -21.37 11.16 14.42
N ASP A 167 -21.42 12.18 15.27
CA ASP A 167 -20.99 12.09 16.66
C ASP A 167 -21.79 11.06 17.49
N THR A 168 -23.06 10.87 17.13
CA THR A 168 -23.97 9.92 17.76
C THR A 168 -24.64 9.03 16.71
N PRO A 169 -23.88 8.07 16.14
CA PRO A 169 -24.41 7.20 15.11
C PRO A 169 -25.48 6.27 15.67
N LYS A 170 -26.46 5.93 14.83
CA LYS A 170 -27.50 4.99 15.21
C LYS A 170 -27.00 3.56 15.03
N TYR A 171 -27.14 2.76 16.07
CA TYR A 171 -26.83 1.34 16.10
C TYR A 171 -27.86 0.60 16.97
N PRO A 172 -27.99 -0.75 16.89
CA PRO A 172 -28.87 -1.53 17.75
C PRO A 172 -28.56 -1.36 19.24
N ASP A 173 -29.58 -1.25 20.07
CA ASP A 173 -29.44 -1.04 21.53
C ASP A 173 -28.55 -2.09 22.19
N ALA A 174 -28.60 -3.34 21.71
CA ALA A 174 -27.75 -4.43 22.20
C ALA A 174 -26.25 -4.22 22.02
N TRP A 175 -25.83 -3.25 21.18
CA TRP A 175 -24.43 -2.97 20.93
C TRP A 175 -23.87 -1.82 21.79
N ASN A 176 -24.73 -1.23 22.65
CA ASN A 176 -24.36 -0.02 23.36
C ASN A 176 -23.04 -0.14 24.13
N ASP A 177 -22.88 -1.19 24.93
CA ASP A 177 -21.68 -1.34 25.75
C ASP A 177 -20.41 -1.49 24.90
N ALA A 178 -20.47 -2.32 23.85
CA ALA A 178 -19.35 -2.52 22.93
C ALA A 178 -19.00 -1.23 22.14
N TYR A 179 -20.02 -0.46 21.75
CA TYR A 179 -19.80 0.80 21.06
C TYR A 179 -19.19 1.86 21.99
N GLN A 180 -19.66 1.97 23.24
CA GLN A 180 -19.11 2.94 24.21
C GLN A 180 -17.66 2.62 24.53
N GLU A 181 -17.31 1.35 24.74
CA GLU A 181 -15.92 0.93 24.95
C GLU A 181 -15.03 1.33 23.77
N ALA A 182 -15.47 0.99 22.54
CA ALA A 182 -14.75 1.35 21.31
C ALA A 182 -14.64 2.87 21.12
N ARG A 183 -15.65 3.63 21.50
CA ARG A 183 -15.66 5.11 21.40
C ARG A 183 -14.71 5.75 22.40
N GLU A 184 -14.59 5.20 23.61
CA GLU A 184 -13.60 5.68 24.60
C GLU A 184 -12.17 5.45 24.10
N GLU A 185 -11.88 4.30 23.49
CA GLU A 185 -10.59 4.02 22.87
C GLU A 185 -10.30 4.99 21.73
N PHE A 186 -11.28 5.19 20.84
CA PHE A 186 -11.19 6.16 19.75
C PHE A 186 -10.86 7.57 20.25
N ASN A 187 -11.56 8.05 21.29
CA ASN A 187 -11.34 9.39 21.82
C ASN A 187 -9.93 9.55 22.41
N LYS A 188 -9.39 8.54 23.11
CA LYS A 188 -8.00 8.55 23.61
C LYS A 188 -6.97 8.62 22.49
N ASN A 189 -7.19 7.82 21.41
CA ASN A 189 -6.34 7.83 20.24
C ASN A 189 -6.40 9.18 19.52
N TRP A 190 -7.61 9.74 19.38
CA TRP A 190 -7.83 11.05 18.78
C TRP A 190 -7.17 12.18 19.54
N GLU A 191 -7.32 12.25 20.88
CA GLU A 191 -6.66 13.25 21.70
C GLU A 191 -5.12 13.16 21.62
N THR A 192 -4.60 11.95 21.46
CA THR A 192 -3.16 11.75 21.29
C THR A 192 -2.71 12.23 19.92
N ALA A 193 -3.45 11.90 18.86
CA ALA A 193 -3.17 12.36 17.50
C ALA A 193 -3.31 13.89 17.41
N GLU A 194 -4.31 14.48 18.04
CA GLU A 194 -4.51 15.94 18.09
C GLU A 194 -3.35 16.65 18.78
N ARG A 195 -2.88 16.16 19.94
CA ARG A 195 -1.71 16.71 20.63
C ARG A 195 -0.46 16.66 19.77
N ARG A 196 -0.24 15.55 19.03
CA ARG A 196 0.86 15.45 18.07
C ARG A 196 0.68 16.46 16.93
N ALA A 197 -0.51 16.54 16.34
CA ALA A 197 -0.80 17.49 15.26
C ALA A 197 -0.57 18.94 15.68
N GLN A 198 -0.86 19.32 16.93
CA GLN A 198 -0.61 20.66 17.44
C GLN A 198 0.87 21.05 17.42
N SER A 199 1.81 20.09 17.54
CA SER A 199 3.24 20.35 17.43
C SER A 199 3.68 20.78 16.04
N TYR A 200 2.88 20.50 15.01
CA TYR A 200 3.14 20.86 13.61
C TYR A 200 2.46 22.17 13.18
N LEU A 201 1.56 22.72 14.00
CA LEU A 201 0.86 23.94 13.67
C LEU A 201 1.81 25.14 13.69
N LEU A 202 1.90 25.81 12.54
CA LEU A 202 2.53 27.14 12.50
C LEU A 202 1.65 28.13 13.28
N LYS A 203 2.25 28.87 14.19
CA LYS A 203 1.54 29.92 14.91
C LYS A 203 1.03 30.98 13.93
N HIS A 204 -0.15 31.54 14.22
CA HIS A 204 -0.79 32.54 13.36
C HIS A 204 0.17 33.72 13.07
N PRO A 205 0.28 34.22 11.82
CA PRO A 205 1.22 35.28 11.43
C PRO A 205 1.09 36.61 12.20
N GLY A 206 0.09 36.79 13.03
CA GLY A 206 -0.11 37.98 13.88
C GLY A 206 0.45 37.87 15.32
N ALA A 207 0.92 36.71 15.73
CA ALA A 207 1.53 36.52 17.04
C ALA A 207 3.06 36.58 16.93
N GLN A 208 3.64 37.73 17.19
CA GLN A 208 5.09 38.00 17.32
C GLN A 208 5.99 37.22 16.31
N THR A 209 6.16 37.77 15.13
CA THR A 209 6.86 37.21 13.98
C THR A 209 8.32 36.76 14.21
N GLN A 210 9.01 37.29 15.23
CA GLN A 210 10.40 36.87 15.50
C GLN A 210 10.49 35.53 16.24
N THR A 211 9.46 35.15 17.01
CA THR A 211 9.46 33.91 17.78
C THR A 211 9.18 32.68 16.88
N VAL A 212 8.37 32.85 15.84
CA VAL A 212 7.94 31.72 14.98
C VAL A 212 9.11 31.13 14.20
N MET A 213 9.96 31.97 13.61
CA MET A 213 11.12 31.50 12.84
C MET A 213 12.19 30.90 13.76
N ALA A 214 12.40 31.51 14.94
CA ALA A 214 13.32 31.00 15.95
C ALA A 214 12.84 29.66 16.54
N ASP A 215 11.54 29.49 16.78
CA ASP A 215 10.98 28.22 17.28
C ASP A 215 11.10 27.10 16.25
N VAL A 216 10.84 27.37 14.95
CA VAL A 216 11.02 26.41 13.88
C VAL A 216 12.49 26.04 13.70
N MET A 217 13.40 27.03 13.71
CA MET A 217 14.83 26.78 13.59
C MET A 217 15.40 26.09 14.82
N ASN A 218 14.97 26.45 16.04
CA ASN A 218 15.39 25.79 17.27
C ASN A 218 14.90 24.35 17.36
N ASN A 219 13.67 24.08 16.95
CA ASN A 219 13.14 22.71 16.89
C ASN A 219 13.94 21.86 15.88
N TYR A 220 14.27 22.41 14.70
CA TYR A 220 15.09 21.73 13.71
C TYR A 220 16.53 21.46 14.21
N ILE A 221 17.17 22.46 14.83
CA ILE A 221 18.55 22.36 15.37
C ILE A 221 18.59 21.39 16.56
N ASN A 222 17.60 21.43 17.44
CA ASN A 222 17.53 20.57 18.61
C ASN A 222 17.20 19.12 18.24
N ALA A 223 16.39 18.89 17.22
CA ALA A 223 16.16 17.58 16.62
C ALA A 223 17.45 16.97 16.10
N LYS A 224 18.24 17.78 15.34
CA LYS A 224 19.53 17.34 14.79
C LYS A 224 20.60 17.07 15.87
N ASN A 225 20.48 17.70 17.03
CA ASN A 225 21.41 17.53 18.17
C ASN A 225 20.94 16.47 19.19
N GLY A 226 19.81 15.78 18.95
CA GLY A 226 19.28 14.75 19.84
C GLY A 226 18.81 15.27 21.21
N THR A 227 18.55 16.57 21.36
CA THR A 227 18.14 17.20 22.64
C THR A 227 16.63 17.30 22.82
N LEU A 228 15.84 16.95 21.79
CA LEU A 228 14.38 16.88 21.87
C LEU A 228 13.94 15.44 22.10
N SER A 229 12.91 15.26 22.92
CA SER A 229 12.21 13.97 22.98
C SER A 229 11.54 13.68 21.62
N GLU A 230 11.37 12.39 21.29
CA GLU A 230 10.71 11.96 20.05
C GLU A 230 9.34 12.63 19.84
N ASP A 231 8.62 12.97 20.93
CA ASP A 231 7.35 13.70 20.90
C ASP A 231 7.48 15.20 20.51
N GLN A 232 8.68 15.75 20.49
CA GLN A 232 8.96 17.17 20.20
C GLN A 232 9.56 17.40 18.81
N ILE A 233 9.95 16.32 18.13
CA ILE A 233 10.46 16.37 16.77
C ILE A 233 9.25 16.50 15.84
N GLY A 234 9.01 17.71 15.36
CA GLY A 234 8.01 17.99 14.34
C GLY A 234 8.42 17.34 13.02
N GLU A 235 8.10 16.08 12.83
CA GLU A 235 8.26 15.43 11.55
C GLU A 235 7.16 15.91 10.60
N ALA A 236 7.55 16.38 9.41
CA ALA A 236 6.62 16.78 8.35
C ALA A 236 5.93 15.53 7.74
N ARG A 237 5.18 14.80 8.55
CA ARG A 237 4.43 13.62 8.13
C ARG A 237 3.03 14.01 7.69
N VAL A 238 2.61 13.57 6.52
CA VAL A 238 1.24 13.76 6.01
C VAL A 238 0.26 12.78 6.65
N ARG A 239 0.78 11.69 7.23
CA ARG A 239 0.00 10.66 7.94
C ARG A 239 0.75 10.23 9.20
N ASP A 240 0.01 10.00 10.29
CA ASP A 240 0.52 9.39 11.51
C ASP A 240 0.69 7.87 11.28
N SER A 241 1.79 7.49 10.65
CA SER A 241 2.17 6.09 10.39
C SER A 241 3.66 5.92 10.62
N ASP A 242 4.07 4.72 11.01
CA ASP A 242 5.48 4.37 11.12
C ASP A 242 6.20 4.71 9.80
N ALA A 243 7.39 5.30 9.88
CA ALA A 243 8.20 5.59 8.70
C ALA A 243 8.56 4.28 8.00
N SER A 244 8.55 4.31 6.69
CA SER A 244 8.92 3.17 5.86
C SER A 244 10.09 3.54 4.97
N LEU A 245 11.01 2.62 4.80
CA LEU A 245 12.19 2.81 3.98
C LEU A 245 11.83 2.61 2.50
N GLU A 246 12.12 3.61 1.69
CA GLU A 246 12.03 3.53 0.23
C GLU A 246 13.44 3.47 -0.34
N VAL A 247 13.69 2.55 -1.28
CA VAL A 247 15.01 2.25 -1.83
C VAL A 247 14.92 2.03 -3.33
N ILE A 248 16.00 2.27 -4.07
CA ILE A 248 16.06 1.98 -5.50
C ILE A 248 16.50 0.53 -5.70
N ALA A 249 15.60 -0.30 -6.23
CA ALA A 249 15.84 -1.71 -6.50
C ALA A 249 16.51 -1.88 -7.87
N ILE A 250 17.72 -2.42 -7.88
CA ILE A 250 18.48 -2.71 -9.09
C ILE A 250 19.02 -4.13 -9.09
N VAL A 251 19.34 -4.65 -10.26
CA VAL A 251 20.11 -5.90 -10.41
C VAL A 251 21.56 -5.55 -10.53
N VAL A 252 22.40 -6.25 -9.78
CA VAL A 252 23.86 -6.03 -9.77
C VAL A 252 24.63 -7.28 -10.16
N GLU A 253 25.82 -7.06 -10.69
CA GLU A 253 26.90 -8.02 -10.73
C GLU A 253 28.07 -7.46 -9.93
N ARG A 254 28.71 -8.31 -9.12
CA ARG A 254 29.82 -7.91 -8.24
C ARG A 254 31.17 -8.35 -8.82
N ASP A 255 32.20 -7.57 -8.52
CA ASP A 255 33.58 -7.96 -8.83
C ASP A 255 34.12 -8.98 -7.81
N GLY A 256 35.39 -9.39 -8.01
CA GLY A 256 36.05 -10.36 -7.14
C GLY A 256 36.27 -9.91 -5.68
N ASP A 257 36.17 -8.62 -5.43
CA ASP A 257 36.31 -7.99 -4.10
C ASP A 257 34.91 -7.72 -3.46
N GLY A 258 33.83 -8.05 -4.14
CA GLY A 258 32.46 -7.93 -3.64
C GLY A 258 31.79 -6.59 -3.92
N TYR A 259 32.46 -5.64 -4.60
CA TYR A 259 31.88 -4.35 -4.97
C TYR A 259 30.99 -4.47 -6.21
N ILE A 260 30.00 -3.59 -6.33
CA ILE A 260 29.15 -3.51 -7.53
C ILE A 260 30.02 -3.14 -8.73
N ASP A 261 30.11 -4.04 -9.72
CA ASP A 261 30.84 -3.84 -10.96
C ASP A 261 29.91 -3.30 -12.05
N ARG A 262 28.73 -3.90 -12.20
CA ARG A 262 27.70 -3.50 -13.15
C ARG A 262 26.31 -3.54 -12.52
N TYR A 263 25.43 -2.68 -13.02
CA TYR A 263 24.04 -2.61 -12.58
C TYR A 263 23.07 -2.37 -13.72
N ARG A 264 21.82 -2.75 -13.51
CA ARG A 264 20.69 -2.44 -14.42
C ARG A 264 19.38 -2.40 -13.65
N THR A 265 18.33 -1.86 -14.25
CA THR A 265 16.98 -1.96 -13.70
C THR A 265 16.42 -3.38 -13.84
N ILE A 266 15.44 -3.75 -12.99
CA ILE A 266 14.77 -5.05 -13.07
C ILE A 266 13.87 -5.06 -14.32
N PRO A 267 13.99 -6.09 -15.21
CA PRO A 267 13.14 -6.21 -16.39
C PRO A 267 11.66 -6.32 -16.05
N SER A 268 10.80 -5.72 -16.87
CA SER A 268 9.35 -5.87 -16.77
C SER A 268 8.89 -7.29 -17.09
N ALA A 269 7.82 -7.76 -16.44
CA ALA A 269 7.20 -9.06 -16.75
C ALA A 269 6.69 -9.15 -18.18
N THR A 270 6.27 -8.03 -18.78
CA THR A 270 5.75 -7.94 -20.15
C THR A 270 6.86 -7.88 -21.20
N ARG A 271 8.09 -7.55 -20.80
CA ARG A 271 9.25 -7.33 -21.65
C ARG A 271 10.40 -8.30 -21.39
N LYS A 272 10.08 -9.54 -21.03
CA LYS A 272 11.04 -10.59 -20.61
C LYS A 272 12.25 -10.79 -21.55
N ASN A 273 12.17 -10.41 -22.80
CA ASN A 273 13.20 -10.62 -23.83
C ASN A 273 13.88 -9.31 -24.29
N GLN A 274 13.69 -8.19 -23.62
CA GLN A 274 14.44 -7.00 -23.96
C GLN A 274 15.78 -7.01 -23.21
N ASP A 275 16.86 -6.97 -23.97
CA ASP A 275 18.19 -6.68 -23.45
C ASP A 275 18.12 -5.29 -22.78
N ILE A 276 18.15 -5.28 -21.45
CA ILE A 276 18.31 -4.05 -20.67
C ILE A 276 19.80 -3.84 -20.55
N ASP A 277 20.25 -2.66 -20.94
CA ASP A 277 21.67 -2.32 -20.93
C ASP A 277 22.23 -2.37 -19.51
N TRP A 278 23.38 -3.02 -19.39
CA TRP A 278 24.18 -2.96 -18.19
C TRP A 278 24.99 -1.68 -18.14
N HIS A 279 24.97 -1.02 -16.99
CA HIS A 279 25.74 0.19 -16.73
C HIS A 279 26.94 -0.16 -15.84
N ASN A 280 28.09 0.46 -16.14
CA ASN A 280 29.31 0.30 -15.35
C ASN A 280 29.20 1.12 -14.06
N ALA A 281 29.28 0.47 -12.92
CA ALA A 281 29.22 1.14 -11.61
C ALA A 281 30.48 1.99 -11.33
N LYS A 282 31.60 1.70 -12.00
CA LYS A 282 32.87 2.42 -11.90
C LYS A 282 33.00 3.58 -12.90
N ASP A 283 31.94 3.85 -13.70
CA ASP A 283 31.92 5.00 -14.60
C ASP A 283 32.03 6.29 -13.78
N PRO A 284 33.00 7.18 -14.07
CA PRO A 284 33.16 8.42 -13.34
C PRO A 284 32.09 9.49 -13.68
N GLU A 285 31.38 9.32 -14.79
CA GLU A 285 30.34 10.25 -15.21
C GLU A 285 29.02 10.01 -14.48
N GLU A 286 28.28 11.09 -14.18
CA GLU A 286 26.95 10.99 -13.61
C GLU A 286 25.98 10.29 -14.57
N PRO A 287 25.01 9.51 -14.07
CA PRO A 287 23.96 8.93 -14.90
C PRO A 287 23.23 10.00 -15.72
N THR A 288 22.98 9.71 -16.99
CA THR A 288 22.18 10.60 -17.83
C THR A 288 20.78 10.79 -17.23
N LYS A 289 20.14 11.93 -17.51
CA LYS A 289 18.78 12.20 -17.01
C LYS A 289 17.79 11.08 -17.32
N PRO A 290 17.73 10.50 -18.55
CA PRO A 290 16.83 9.37 -18.82
C PRO A 290 17.11 8.16 -17.91
N LEU A 291 18.38 7.81 -17.70
CA LEU A 291 18.78 6.72 -16.82
C LEU A 291 18.41 7.01 -15.36
N ALA A 292 18.66 8.25 -14.88
CA ALA A 292 18.27 8.63 -13.53
C ALA A 292 16.75 8.52 -13.30
N PHE A 293 15.92 8.92 -14.26
CA PHE A 293 14.47 8.71 -14.18
C PHE A 293 14.08 7.23 -14.19
N GLU A 294 14.76 6.41 -14.97
CA GLU A 294 14.51 4.96 -15.00
C GLU A 294 14.88 4.30 -13.67
N LEU A 295 15.99 4.71 -13.06
CA LEU A 295 16.42 4.23 -11.75
C LEU A 295 15.42 4.66 -10.65
N LEU A 296 15.00 5.92 -10.62
CA LEU A 296 13.96 6.40 -9.69
C LEU A 296 12.63 5.68 -9.86
N ALA A 297 12.26 5.31 -11.09
CA ALA A 297 11.08 4.50 -11.34
C ALA A 297 11.20 3.06 -10.83
N SER A 298 12.42 2.63 -10.47
CA SER A 298 12.69 1.35 -9.80
C SER A 298 12.61 1.45 -8.26
N ALA A 299 12.19 2.59 -7.72
CA ALA A 299 11.97 2.75 -6.29
C ALA A 299 10.91 1.75 -5.79
N ILE A 300 11.19 1.15 -4.63
CA ILE A 300 10.31 0.22 -3.94
C ILE A 300 10.34 0.50 -2.45
N ARG A 301 9.18 0.35 -1.81
CA ARG A 301 9.07 0.45 -0.36
C ARG A 301 9.37 -0.89 0.27
N LEU A 302 10.26 -0.90 1.25
CA LEU A 302 10.55 -2.10 2.02
C LEU A 302 9.33 -2.53 2.85
N PRO A 303 9.19 -3.84 3.13
CA PRO A 303 8.10 -4.37 3.93
C PRO A 303 8.05 -3.77 5.35
N TYR A 304 6.88 -3.87 6.01
CA TYR A 304 6.63 -3.31 7.35
C TYR A 304 7.67 -3.69 8.40
N GLN A 305 8.31 -4.85 8.26
CA GLN A 305 9.40 -5.29 9.14
C GLN A 305 10.57 -4.28 9.20
N TYR A 306 10.71 -3.45 8.17
CA TYR A 306 11.73 -2.40 8.07
C TYR A 306 11.16 -1.00 8.36
N SER A 307 10.00 -0.88 8.99
CA SER A 307 9.51 0.41 9.48
C SER A 307 10.17 0.78 10.81
N ASP A 308 10.12 2.06 11.16
CA ASP A 308 10.64 2.61 12.42
C ASP A 308 9.77 2.24 13.65
N SER A 309 8.85 1.29 13.47
CA SER A 309 8.03 0.78 14.57
C SER A 309 8.88 0.20 15.70
N PRO A 310 8.64 0.57 16.96
CA PRO A 310 9.36 0.00 18.11
C PRO A 310 9.28 -1.53 18.22
N LYS A 311 8.33 -2.15 17.51
CA LYS A 311 8.16 -3.62 17.46
C LYS A 311 9.15 -4.30 16.50
N ASN A 312 9.72 -3.55 15.58
CA ASN A 312 10.60 -4.06 14.52
C ASN A 312 12.07 -3.95 14.94
N ARG A 313 12.50 -4.78 15.89
CA ARG A 313 13.88 -4.76 16.40
C ARG A 313 14.63 -6.04 16.05
N VAL A 314 15.92 -5.88 15.85
CA VAL A 314 16.92 -6.96 15.71
C VAL A 314 18.12 -6.62 16.58
N ASN A 315 18.57 -7.54 17.43
CA ASN A 315 19.72 -7.36 18.32
C ASN A 315 19.67 -6.05 19.18
N GLY A 316 18.46 -5.59 19.55
CA GLY A 316 18.26 -4.39 20.36
C GLY A 316 18.16 -3.07 19.58
N GLN A 317 18.52 -3.05 18.29
CA GLN A 317 18.41 -1.91 17.36
C GLN A 317 17.10 -1.98 16.58
N LEU A 318 16.59 -0.85 16.08
CA LEU A 318 15.52 -0.86 15.08
C LEU A 318 16.05 -1.48 13.79
N ARG A 319 15.27 -2.38 13.19
CA ARG A 319 15.64 -2.98 11.88
C ARG A 319 15.70 -1.93 10.78
N PHE A 320 14.92 -0.87 10.91
CA PHE A 320 14.96 0.32 10.06
C PHE A 320 16.38 0.93 10.01
N ASP A 321 16.97 1.21 11.18
CA ASP A 321 18.32 1.79 11.28
C ASP A 321 19.40 0.82 10.79
N ALA A 322 19.30 -0.46 11.18
CA ALA A 322 20.23 -1.50 10.73
C ALA A 322 20.21 -1.66 9.20
N ALA A 323 19.03 -1.55 8.58
CA ALA A 323 18.90 -1.62 7.12
C ALA A 323 19.52 -0.40 6.43
N ILE A 324 19.38 0.79 6.99
CA ILE A 324 20.03 2.00 6.46
C ILE A 324 21.56 1.84 6.52
N GLU A 325 22.10 1.44 7.67
CA GLU A 325 23.53 1.23 7.85
C GLU A 325 24.10 0.24 6.82
N GLU A 326 23.41 -0.90 6.60
CA GLU A 326 23.84 -1.91 5.62
C GLU A 326 23.75 -1.42 4.17
N LEU A 327 22.68 -0.65 3.82
CA LEU A 327 22.50 -0.12 2.48
C LEU A 327 23.38 1.10 2.17
N GLU A 328 23.82 1.86 3.18
CA GLU A 328 24.76 2.96 3.01
C GLU A 328 26.14 2.49 2.52
N ASP A 329 26.51 1.24 2.76
CA ASP A 329 27.73 0.63 2.26
C ASP A 329 27.65 0.28 0.77
N GLU A 330 26.42 0.16 0.23
CA GLU A 330 26.14 -0.17 -1.17
C GLU A 330 26.12 1.10 -2.04
N ARG A 331 27.31 1.62 -2.40
CA ARG A 331 27.43 2.90 -3.11
C ARG A 331 27.85 2.72 -4.56
N ILE A 332 27.29 3.57 -5.42
CA ILE A 332 27.75 3.81 -6.78
C ILE A 332 28.20 5.29 -6.84
N ASP A 333 29.50 5.52 -6.94
CA ASP A 333 30.09 6.86 -6.81
C ASP A 333 29.55 7.87 -7.83
N SER A 334 29.22 7.43 -9.04
CA SER A 334 28.64 8.29 -10.07
C SER A 334 27.25 8.82 -9.71
N TRP A 335 26.47 8.06 -8.88
CA TRP A 335 25.15 8.51 -8.42
C TRP A 335 25.24 9.68 -7.46
N GLN A 336 26.31 9.76 -6.64
CA GLN A 336 26.51 10.86 -5.69
C GLN A 336 26.79 12.22 -6.40
N LYS A 337 27.12 12.19 -7.69
CA LYS A 337 27.28 13.40 -8.52
C LYS A 337 25.95 13.86 -9.13
N SER A 338 24.98 13.00 -9.21
CA SER A 338 23.65 13.30 -9.77
C SER A 338 22.78 14.00 -8.76
N PHE A 339 22.25 15.17 -9.09
CA PHE A 339 21.27 15.87 -8.26
C PHE A 339 20.02 15.02 -7.94
N MET A 340 19.69 14.05 -8.80
CA MET A 340 18.48 13.23 -8.68
C MET A 340 18.70 11.96 -7.85
N LEU A 341 19.92 11.45 -7.79
CA LEU A 341 20.21 10.14 -7.17
C LEU A 341 21.10 10.25 -5.93
N ALA A 342 21.66 11.44 -5.67
CA ALA A 342 22.52 11.65 -4.50
C ALA A 342 21.74 11.41 -3.20
N GLY A 343 22.25 10.50 -2.38
CA GLY A 343 21.62 10.13 -1.10
C GLY A 343 20.53 9.06 -1.20
N GLU A 344 20.18 8.59 -2.39
CA GLU A 344 19.25 7.47 -2.53
C GLU A 344 19.91 6.15 -2.10
N LEU A 345 19.18 5.34 -1.34
CA LEU A 345 19.62 4.02 -0.91
C LEU A 345 19.39 2.99 -2.02
N ILE A 346 20.36 2.11 -2.21
CA ILE A 346 20.35 1.08 -3.24
C ILE A 346 20.01 -0.26 -2.61
N LEU A 347 19.03 -0.99 -3.17
CA LEU A 347 18.76 -2.40 -2.87
C LEU A 347 19.33 -3.27 -4.00
N PRO A 348 20.51 -3.89 -3.80
CA PRO A 348 21.26 -4.55 -4.86
C PRO A 348 20.87 -6.03 -4.96
N PHE A 349 19.90 -6.33 -5.80
CA PHE A 349 19.47 -7.70 -6.07
C PHE A 349 20.45 -8.46 -6.97
N GLU A 350 20.61 -9.73 -6.69
CA GLU A 350 21.28 -10.68 -7.58
C GLU A 350 20.28 -11.65 -8.21
N LEU A 351 20.43 -11.90 -9.50
CA LEU A 351 19.57 -12.85 -10.21
C LEU A 351 19.99 -14.29 -9.87
N GLN A 352 19.07 -15.09 -9.36
CA GLN A 352 19.26 -16.49 -9.03
C GLN A 352 18.86 -17.41 -10.18
N ASP A 353 19.39 -18.65 -10.18
CA ASP A 353 19.03 -19.69 -11.14
C ASP A 353 17.52 -20.00 -11.14
N SER A 354 16.85 -19.74 -10.03
CA SER A 354 15.38 -19.83 -9.89
C SER A 354 14.60 -18.80 -10.70
N GLY A 355 15.27 -17.77 -11.24
CA GLY A 355 14.66 -16.64 -11.93
C GLY A 355 14.15 -15.53 -11.00
N PHE A 356 14.34 -15.67 -9.69
CA PHE A 356 14.07 -14.61 -8.72
C PHE A 356 15.27 -13.69 -8.55
N TYR A 357 14.99 -12.45 -8.18
CA TYR A 357 15.97 -11.46 -7.72
C TYR A 357 16.03 -11.53 -6.21
N GLU A 358 17.18 -11.78 -5.64
CA GLU A 358 17.34 -11.98 -4.19
C GLU A 358 18.44 -11.09 -3.62
N VAL A 359 18.22 -10.60 -2.39
CA VAL A 359 19.22 -9.91 -1.59
C VAL A 359 18.96 -10.20 -0.11
N LYS A 360 20.01 -10.43 0.65
CA LYS A 360 19.94 -10.48 2.10
C LYS A 360 20.02 -9.06 2.64
N LEU A 361 19.12 -8.70 3.54
CA LEU A 361 19.13 -7.41 4.23
C LEU A 361 18.81 -7.67 5.72
N VAL A 362 19.77 -7.38 6.58
CA VAL A 362 19.71 -7.67 8.02
C VAL A 362 19.41 -9.16 8.27
N ASP A 363 18.25 -9.50 8.80
CA ASP A 363 17.80 -10.84 9.16
C ASP A 363 16.74 -11.43 8.22
N TYR A 364 16.55 -10.82 7.04
CA TYR A 364 15.61 -11.30 6.02
C TYR A 364 16.29 -11.51 4.68
N LEU A 365 15.86 -12.54 3.98
CA LEU A 365 16.05 -12.69 2.54
C LEU A 365 14.90 -11.97 1.85
N LEU A 366 15.21 -10.90 1.12
CA LEU A 366 14.29 -10.21 0.26
C LEU A 366 14.33 -10.85 -1.12
N ARG A 367 13.17 -11.31 -1.58
CA ARG A 367 12.99 -11.95 -2.88
C ARG A 367 12.01 -11.15 -3.72
N TYR A 368 12.36 -10.86 -4.95
CA TYR A 368 11.54 -10.09 -5.87
C TYR A 368 11.32 -10.81 -7.20
N SER A 369 10.12 -10.68 -7.74
CA SER A 369 9.86 -10.92 -9.16
C SER A 369 8.82 -9.92 -9.71
N PRO A 370 8.89 -9.59 -11.02
CA PRO A 370 7.91 -8.69 -11.64
C PRO A 370 6.47 -9.21 -11.58
N GLU A 371 6.28 -10.52 -11.42
CA GLU A 371 4.97 -11.16 -11.33
C GLU A 371 4.40 -11.12 -9.90
N LEU A 372 5.22 -11.46 -8.90
CA LEU A 372 4.78 -11.67 -7.51
C LEU A 372 5.07 -10.48 -6.59
N GLY A 373 6.01 -9.60 -7.01
CA GLY A 373 6.48 -8.49 -6.18
C GLY A 373 7.50 -8.92 -5.13
N LEU A 374 7.73 -8.07 -4.14
CA LEU A 374 8.69 -8.24 -3.07
C LEU A 374 8.11 -9.11 -1.95
N GLU A 375 8.89 -10.09 -1.51
CA GLU A 375 8.64 -10.93 -0.34
C GLU A 375 9.81 -10.82 0.63
N ALA A 376 9.51 -10.81 1.93
CA ALA A 376 10.51 -10.89 2.99
C ALA A 376 10.40 -12.25 3.67
N ILE A 377 11.46 -13.03 3.65
CA ILE A 377 11.56 -14.36 4.23
C ILE A 377 12.56 -14.27 5.38
N GLN A 378 12.09 -14.53 6.59
CA GLN A 378 12.98 -14.48 7.76
C GLN A 378 14.04 -15.59 7.66
N ILE A 379 15.29 -15.20 7.84
CA ILE A 379 16.40 -16.15 7.90
C ILE A 379 16.41 -16.69 9.34
N SER A 380 16.15 -18.00 9.51
CA SER A 380 16.36 -18.65 10.80
C SER A 380 17.86 -18.87 10.99
N ASP A 381 18.40 -18.39 12.09
CA ASP A 381 19.71 -18.82 12.55
C ASP A 381 19.57 -20.30 12.98
N ASP A 382 19.99 -21.22 12.11
CA ASP A 382 20.19 -22.64 12.48
C ASP A 382 21.51 -22.81 13.23
#